data_d1b506805eae113501e740f86d680a2e
#
_entry.id   d1b506805eae113501e740f86d680a2e
#
_cell.length_a   1.000
_cell.length_b   1.000
_cell.length_c   1.000
_cell.angle_alpha   90.00
_cell.angle_beta   90.00
_cell.angle_gamma   90.00
#
_symmetry.space_group_name_H-M   'P 1'
#
loop_
_entity.id
_entity.type
_entity.pdbx_description
1 polymer ?
#
loop_
_entity_poly.entity_id
_entity_poly.type
_entity_poly.pdbx_seq_one_letter_code
_entity_poly.pdbx_strand_id
1 'polypeptide(L)' 'MASIKAQASSLDSASAGRQLFELAAACRLAKIDPESALREYTKSIMDNTQA' A
#
# COMPACT_ATOMS: atom_id res chain seq x y z
N MET A 1 -6.95 11.56 -6.49
CA MET A 1 -7.12 10.17 -6.05
C MET A 1 -7.86 9.31 -7.07
N ALA A 2 -7.81 9.72 -8.32
CA ALA A 2 -8.47 8.97 -9.38
C ALA A 2 -7.92 7.55 -9.50
N SER A 3 -6.60 7.38 -9.29
CA SER A 3 -5.98 6.06 -9.40
C SER A 3 -6.46 5.10 -8.31
N ILE A 4 -6.75 5.60 -7.13
CA ILE A 4 -7.25 4.74 -6.05
C ILE A 4 -8.66 4.28 -6.37
N LYS A 5 -9.49 5.18 -6.90
CA LYS A 5 -10.85 4.81 -7.29
C LYS A 5 -10.85 3.79 -8.43
N ALA A 6 -9.95 3.96 -9.37
CA ALA A 6 -9.82 3.01 -10.47
C ALA A 6 -9.40 1.64 -9.98
N GLN A 7 -8.46 1.58 -9.04
CA GLN A 7 -8.05 0.34 -8.43
C GLN A 7 -9.22 -0.33 -7.69
N ALA A 8 -9.96 0.47 -6.94
CA ALA A 8 -11.05 -0.06 -6.14
C ALA A 8 -12.11 -0.73 -7.01
N SER A 9 -12.40 -0.16 -8.17
CA SER A 9 -13.46 -0.70 -9.03
C SER A 9 -13.08 -2.03 -9.66
N SER A 10 -11.80 -2.35 -9.77
CA SER A 10 -11.36 -3.63 -10.35
C SER A 10 -10.85 -4.61 -9.31
N LEU A 11 -10.87 -4.25 -8.05
CA LEU A 11 -10.29 -5.05 -7.00
C LEU A 11 -11.35 -5.94 -6.35
N ASP A 12 -10.99 -7.20 -6.11
CA ASP A 12 -11.81 -8.08 -5.29
C ASP A 12 -10.95 -8.68 -4.20
N SER A 13 -11.59 -9.46 -3.32
CA SER A 13 -10.89 -10.00 -2.15
C SER A 13 -9.71 -10.88 -2.54
N ALA A 14 -9.88 -11.72 -3.55
CA ALA A 14 -8.83 -12.64 -3.96
C ALA A 14 -7.63 -11.91 -4.57
N SER A 15 -7.90 -10.96 -5.48
CA SER A 15 -6.81 -10.23 -6.10
C SER A 15 -6.13 -9.29 -5.13
N ALA A 16 -6.90 -8.70 -4.20
CA ALA A 16 -6.32 -7.85 -3.16
C ALA A 16 -5.37 -8.65 -2.28
N GLY A 17 -5.80 -9.84 -1.85
CA GLY A 17 -4.95 -10.69 -1.03
C GLY A 17 -3.67 -11.08 -1.73
N ARG A 18 -3.77 -11.45 -3.01
CA ARG A 18 -2.59 -11.83 -3.79
C ARG A 18 -1.63 -10.66 -3.95
N GLN A 19 -2.15 -9.49 -4.28
CA GLN A 19 -1.29 -8.32 -4.47
C GLN A 19 -0.59 -7.91 -3.18
N LEU A 20 -1.31 -7.96 -2.07
CA LEU A 20 -0.71 -7.65 -0.77
C LEU A 20 0.38 -8.67 -0.42
N PHE A 21 0.11 -9.95 -0.67
CA PHE A 21 1.09 -10.99 -0.40
C PHE A 21 2.34 -10.81 -1.25
N GLU A 22 2.16 -10.55 -2.53
CA GLU A 22 3.29 -10.37 -3.45
C GLU A 22 4.13 -9.16 -3.06
N LEU A 23 3.48 -8.08 -2.68
CA LEU A 23 4.20 -6.88 -2.27
C LEU A 23 4.95 -7.12 -0.96
N ALA A 24 4.32 -7.79 -0.01
CA ALA A 24 4.98 -8.10 1.26
C ALA A 24 6.20 -9.00 1.04
N ALA A 25 6.06 -9.99 0.15
CA ALA A 25 7.18 -10.87 -0.17
C ALA A 25 8.31 -10.11 -0.86
N ALA A 26 7.97 -9.21 -1.78
CA ALA A 26 8.98 -8.39 -2.43
C ALA A 26 9.70 -7.48 -1.43
N CYS A 27 8.96 -6.96 -0.46
CA CYS A 27 9.59 -6.14 0.60
C CYS A 27 10.60 -6.95 1.39
N ARG A 28 10.27 -8.21 1.69
CA ARG A 28 11.21 -9.06 2.42
C ARG A 28 12.49 -9.30 1.63
N LEU A 29 12.36 -9.55 0.34
CA LEU A 29 13.52 -9.75 -0.51
C LEU A 29 14.38 -8.50 -0.58
N ALA A 30 13.74 -7.33 -0.53
CA ALA A 30 14.44 -6.04 -0.56
C ALA A 30 14.90 -5.60 0.83
N LYS A 31 14.63 -6.39 1.86
CA LYS A 31 14.96 -6.09 3.26
C LYS A 31 14.26 -4.84 3.75
N ILE A 32 13.01 -4.68 3.34
CA ILE A 32 12.14 -3.59 3.75
C ILE A 32 11.03 -4.15 4.62
N ASP A 33 10.76 -3.52 5.76
CA ASP A 33 9.63 -3.88 6.60
C ASP A 33 8.37 -3.24 6.04
N PRO A 34 7.43 -4.02 5.51
CA PRO A 34 6.26 -3.43 4.86
C PRO A 34 5.38 -2.64 5.83
N GLU A 35 5.29 -3.05 7.09
CA GLU A 35 4.51 -2.30 8.06
C GLU A 35 5.11 -0.93 8.33
N SER A 36 6.41 -0.89 8.54
CA SER A 36 7.10 0.38 8.78
C SER A 36 7.02 1.29 7.57
N ALA A 37 7.21 0.73 6.38
CA ALA A 37 7.14 1.51 5.15
C ALA A 37 5.75 2.12 4.96
N LEU A 38 4.72 1.34 5.22
CA LEU A 38 3.35 1.83 5.10
C LEU A 38 3.06 2.92 6.13
N ARG A 39 3.52 2.71 7.36
CA ARG A 39 3.31 3.68 8.43
C ARG A 39 3.98 5.01 8.11
N GLU A 40 5.21 4.95 7.62
CA GLU A 40 5.94 6.17 7.29
C GLU A 40 5.27 6.92 6.15
N TYR A 41 4.81 6.21 5.14
CA TYR A 41 4.14 6.84 4.01
C TYR A 41 2.82 7.45 4.43
N THR A 42 2.06 6.73 5.24
CA THR A 42 0.78 7.22 5.75
C THR A 42 0.98 8.49 6.55
N LYS A 43 2.00 8.50 7.41
CA LYS A 43 2.31 9.69 8.21
C LYS A 43 2.66 10.87 7.31
N SER A 44 3.43 10.62 6.26
CA SER A 44 3.78 11.67 5.31
C SER A 44 2.55 12.28 4.65
N ILE A 45 1.59 11.44 4.26
CA ILE A 45 0.35 11.92 3.66
C ILE A 45 -0.46 12.73 4.66
N MET A 46 -0.57 12.25 5.88
CA MET A 46 -1.32 12.94 6.92
C MET A 46 -0.70 14.28 7.27
N ASP A 47 0.62 14.34 7.36
CA ASP A 47 1.32 15.58 7.64
C ASP A 47 1.07 16.59 6.53
N ASN A 48 1.04 16.18 5.29
CA ASN A 48 0.77 17.07 4.16
C ASN A 48 -0.65 17.57 4.16
N THR A 49 -1.61 16.77 4.59
CA THR A 49 -3.01 17.17 4.58
C THR A 49 -3.38 18.06 5.75
N GLN A 50 -2.56 18.06 6.77
CA GLN A 50 -2.82 18.92 7.94
C GLN A 50 -2.38 20.36 7.73
N ALA A 51 -1.63 20.60 6.70
CA ALA A 51 -1.23 21.95 6.38
C ALA A 51 -2.39 22.73 5.78
#